data_6ff8b662c1fe0f748722f5afe282a230
#
_entry.id   6ff8b662c1fe0f748722f5afe282a230
#
_cell.length_a   1.000
_cell.length_b   1.000
_cell.length_c   1.000
_cell.angle_alpha   90.00
_cell.angle_beta   90.00
_cell.angle_gamma   90.00
#
_symmetry.space_group_name_H-M   'P 1'
#
loop_
_entity.id
_entity.type
_entity.pdbx_description
1 polymer ?
#
loop_
_entity_poly.entity_id
_entity_poly.type
_entity_poly.pdbx_seq_one_letter_code
_entity_poly.pdbx_strand_id
1 'polypeptide(L)'
;MSGNTATTTISPSSQPATPSGAVCNAAPVQSMVGRVASASVVEDARQKSGALMARVLRPDQVVTMEFNAQRLNLSVDAAGKVIRVNCG
;
A
#
# COMPACT_ATOMS: atom_id res chain seq x y z
N MET A 1 -36.55 15.50 13.59
CA MET A 1 -36.17 15.35 13.60
C MET A 1 -35.28 15.03 13.48
N SER A 2 -35.33 15.08 13.33
CA SER A 2 -34.50 14.76 13.25
C SER A 2 -33.62 14.31 12.96
N GLY A 3 -33.59 14.33 12.87
CA GLY A 3 -32.80 13.86 12.69
C GLY A 3 -31.94 13.53 12.27
N ASN A 4 -32.08 13.70 12.36
CA ASN A 4 -31.27 13.42 12.12
C ASN A 4 -30.39 13.26 11.77
N THR A 5 -30.54 13.45 11.79
CA THR A 5 -29.83 13.38 11.49
C THR A 5 -28.91 13.08 11.22
N ALA A 6 -28.96 12.96 11.26
CA ALA A 6 -28.13 12.74 11.08
C ALA A 6 -27.19 12.51 10.72
N THR A 7 -27.30 12.48 10.70
CA THR A 7 -26.52 12.36 10.47
C THR A 7 -25.51 12.14 10.18
N THR A 8 -25.60 12.16 10.17
CA THR A 8 -24.79 12.10 10.00
C THR A 8 -23.86 11.78 9.79
N THR A 9 -23.93 11.68 9.77
CA THR A 9 -23.14 11.51 9.71
C THR A 9 -22.24 11.15 9.49
N ILE A 10 -22.29 11.07 9.48
CA ILE A 10 -21.44 10.84 9.40
C ILE A 10 -20.56 10.54 9.02
N SER A 11 -20.67 10.43 8.87
CA SER A 11 -19.88 10.28 8.67
C SER A 11 -19.01 10.04 8.18
N PRO A 12 -18.94 10.10 7.94
CA PRO A 12 -18.19 10.06 7.52
C PRO A 12 -17.24 9.77 7.33
N SER A 13 -17.27 9.59 7.61
CA SER A 13 -16.52 9.45 7.67
C SER A 13 -15.67 9.08 7.48
N SER A 14 -15.75 8.81 7.58
CA SER A 14 -14.95 8.47 7.56
C SER A 14 -14.15 8.11 6.84
N GLN A 15 -14.20 8.09 6.35
CA GLN A 15 -13.52 7.89 5.77
C GLN A 15 -12.70 8.08 5.28
N PRO A 16 -12.77 8.18 5.34
CA PRO A 16 -12.03 8.31 4.82
C PRO A 16 -11.08 8.43 4.49
N ALA A 17 -11.22 8.19 4.98
CA ALA A 17 -10.22 8.38 4.80
C ALA A 17 -9.44 8.80 3.95
N THR A 18 -9.50 9.24 3.96
CA THR A 18 -9.00 9.67 3.16
C THR A 18 -8.05 9.60 2.26
N PRO A 19 -8.22 9.27 1.19
CA PRO A 19 -7.21 8.90 0.24
C PRO A 19 -6.31 10.01 -0.18
N SER A 20 -6.82 11.21 -0.23
CA SER A 20 -5.96 12.34 -0.58
C SER A 20 -4.84 12.51 0.43
N GLY A 21 -5.07 12.04 1.65
CA GLY A 21 -4.06 12.05 2.67
C GLY A 21 -3.31 10.74 2.81
N ALA A 22 -3.63 9.76 1.96
CA ALA A 22 -3.04 8.44 2.09
C ALA A 22 -1.56 8.51 1.81
N VAL A 23 -0.76 8.05 2.75
CA VAL A 23 0.68 7.96 2.62
C VAL A 23 1.08 6.53 2.93
N CYS A 24 1.84 5.94 2.03
CA CYS A 24 2.34 4.59 2.22
C CYS A 24 3.24 4.54 3.45
N ASN A 25 3.03 3.52 4.27
CA ASN A 25 3.89 3.24 5.43
C ASN A 25 4.37 1.80 5.31
N ALA A 26 5.65 1.62 5.07
CA ALA A 26 6.20 0.30 4.84
C ALA A 26 6.47 -0.47 6.13
N ALA A 27 6.43 0.18 7.28
CA ALA A 27 6.77 -0.47 8.55
C ALA A 27 5.90 -1.70 8.83
N PRO A 28 4.57 -1.65 8.70
CA PRO A 28 3.73 -2.80 9.03
C PRO A 28 3.81 -3.94 8.02
N VAL A 29 4.52 -3.77 6.91
CA VAL A 29 4.61 -4.80 5.87
C VAL A 29 6.00 -5.39 5.73
N GLN A 30 6.90 -5.09 6.66
CA GLN A 30 8.23 -5.71 6.65
C GLN A 30 8.16 -7.23 6.82
N SER A 31 7.09 -7.73 7.41
CA SER A 31 6.87 -9.17 7.55
C SER A 31 6.66 -9.88 6.21
N MET A 32 6.45 -9.12 5.13
CA MET A 32 6.32 -9.71 3.80
C MET A 32 7.65 -10.16 3.22
N VAL A 33 8.77 -9.67 3.76
CA VAL A 33 10.09 -10.09 3.32
C VAL A 33 10.26 -11.59 3.50
N GLY A 34 10.72 -12.26 2.45
CA GLY A 34 10.85 -13.71 2.43
C GLY A 34 9.67 -14.45 1.83
N ARG A 35 8.57 -13.76 1.59
CA ARG A 35 7.38 -14.38 0.99
C ARG A 35 7.41 -14.20 -0.52
N VAL A 36 6.81 -15.15 -1.22
CA VAL A 36 6.65 -15.01 -2.67
C VAL A 36 5.66 -13.89 -2.95
N ALA A 37 6.03 -13.01 -3.87
CA ALA A 37 5.20 -11.85 -4.22
C ALA A 37 4.04 -12.28 -5.14
N SER A 38 3.17 -13.11 -4.62
CA SER A 38 1.95 -13.50 -5.33
C SER A 38 0.98 -12.31 -5.36
N ALA A 39 -0.04 -12.39 -6.19
CA ALA A 39 -1.03 -11.32 -6.27
C ALA A 39 -1.67 -11.04 -4.91
N SER A 40 -1.95 -12.10 -4.13
CA SER A 40 -2.57 -11.91 -2.82
C SER A 40 -1.61 -11.27 -1.82
N VAL A 41 -0.33 -11.63 -1.87
CA VAL A 41 0.67 -11.02 -0.98
C VAL A 41 0.85 -9.54 -1.33
N VAL A 42 0.91 -9.22 -2.62
CA VAL A 42 1.06 -7.83 -3.05
C VAL A 42 -0.14 -7.00 -2.61
N GLU A 43 -1.34 -7.51 -2.80
CA GLU A 43 -2.54 -6.76 -2.41
C GLU A 43 -2.65 -6.62 -0.90
N ASP A 44 -2.30 -7.67 -0.15
CA ASP A 44 -2.31 -7.61 1.30
C ASP A 44 -1.31 -6.56 1.80
N ALA A 45 -0.13 -6.54 1.20
CA ALA A 45 0.89 -5.55 1.56
C ALA A 45 0.41 -4.14 1.23
N ARG A 46 -0.22 -3.96 0.06
CA ARG A 46 -0.75 -2.65 -0.32
C ARG A 46 -1.73 -2.15 0.72
N GLN A 47 -2.67 -3.00 1.12
CA GLN A 47 -3.69 -2.61 2.09
C GLN A 47 -3.07 -2.29 3.45
N LYS A 48 -2.15 -3.12 3.91
CA LYS A 48 -1.55 -2.93 5.23
C LYS A 48 -0.66 -1.70 5.30
N SER A 49 -0.08 -1.32 4.18
CA SER A 49 0.76 -0.12 4.12
C SER A 49 -0.06 1.16 3.95
N GLY A 50 -1.32 1.02 3.58
CA GLY A 50 -2.16 2.17 3.27
C GLY A 50 -1.88 2.76 1.90
N ALA A 51 -1.03 2.14 1.10
CA ALA A 51 -0.68 2.65 -0.22
C ALA A 51 -1.87 2.56 -1.16
N LEU A 52 -1.96 3.50 -2.09
CA LEU A 52 -2.97 3.47 -3.13
C LEU A 52 -2.60 2.49 -4.24
N MET A 53 -1.31 2.21 -4.41
CA MET A 53 -0.83 1.31 -5.44
C MET A 53 0.41 0.58 -4.96
N ALA A 54 0.71 -0.54 -5.59
CA ALA A 54 1.89 -1.32 -5.28
C ALA A 54 2.51 -1.81 -6.59
N ARG A 55 3.83 -1.96 -6.60
CA ARG A 55 4.52 -2.57 -7.74
C ARG A 55 5.57 -3.53 -7.26
N VAL A 56 5.82 -4.54 -8.08
CA VAL A 56 6.87 -5.53 -7.83
C VAL A 56 8.07 -5.14 -8.68
N LEU A 57 9.23 -5.05 -8.06
CA LEU A 57 10.47 -4.69 -8.74
C LEU A 57 11.37 -5.90 -8.82
N ARG A 58 11.68 -6.33 -10.02
CA ARG A 58 12.55 -7.47 -10.28
C ARG A 58 14.00 -7.03 -10.28
N PRO A 59 14.96 -7.96 -10.08
CA PRO A 59 16.37 -7.58 -9.93
C PRO A 59 16.94 -6.81 -11.12
N ASP A 60 16.52 -7.14 -12.34
CA ASP A 60 17.08 -6.54 -13.55
C ASP A 60 16.11 -5.54 -14.20
N GLN A 61 15.08 -5.16 -13.47
CA GLN A 61 14.07 -4.25 -14.02
C GLN A 61 14.55 -2.82 -13.93
N VAL A 62 14.49 -2.12 -15.05
CA VAL A 62 14.77 -0.68 -15.08
C VAL A 62 13.50 0.05 -14.69
N VAL A 63 13.61 0.91 -13.70
CA VAL A 63 12.46 1.70 -13.23
C VAL A 63 12.85 3.17 -13.22
N THR A 64 11.83 4.01 -13.34
CA THR A 64 12.02 5.45 -13.24
C THR A 64 12.35 5.83 -11.80
N MET A 65 12.99 6.97 -11.64
CA MET A 65 13.40 7.46 -10.34
C MET A 65 12.35 8.33 -9.67
N GLU A 66 11.18 8.44 -10.25
CA GLU A 66 10.11 9.24 -9.67
C GLU A 66 9.69 8.70 -8.32
N PHE A 67 9.60 9.57 -7.37
CA PHE A 67 9.08 9.21 -6.05
C PHE A 67 7.55 9.33 -6.06
N ASN A 68 6.87 8.38 -5.43
CA ASN A 68 5.43 8.45 -5.25
C ASN A 68 5.11 8.03 -3.82
N ALA A 69 4.70 8.98 -3.00
CA ALA A 69 4.44 8.75 -1.58
C ALA A 69 3.28 7.78 -1.35
N GLN A 70 2.48 7.52 -2.36
CA GLN A 70 1.31 6.64 -2.25
C GLN A 70 1.56 5.26 -2.83
N ARG A 71 2.81 4.95 -3.18
CA ARG A 71 3.15 3.70 -3.84
C ARG A 71 4.02 2.85 -2.95
N LEU A 72 3.67 1.57 -2.83
CA LEU A 72 4.49 0.58 -2.15
C LEU A 72 5.30 -0.18 -3.20
N ASN A 73 6.59 -0.33 -2.94
CA ASN A 73 7.50 -1.09 -3.80
C ASN A 73 7.89 -2.38 -3.08
N LEU A 74 7.70 -3.51 -3.75
CA LEU A 74 8.14 -4.80 -3.25
C LEU A 74 9.26 -5.28 -4.16
N SER A 75 10.50 -5.19 -3.70
CA SER A 75 11.64 -5.68 -4.45
C SER A 75 11.76 -7.18 -4.24
N VAL A 76 11.92 -7.92 -5.32
CA VAL A 76 11.99 -9.38 -5.27
C VAL A 76 13.31 -9.87 -5.85
N ASP A 77 13.69 -11.09 -5.46
CA ASP A 77 14.85 -11.76 -6.04
C ASP A 77 14.43 -12.52 -7.31
N ALA A 78 15.37 -13.25 -7.89
CA ALA A 78 15.12 -13.99 -9.13
C ALA A 78 14.05 -15.07 -8.96
N ALA A 79 13.81 -15.53 -7.74
CA ALA A 79 12.78 -16.53 -7.45
C ALA A 79 11.43 -15.90 -7.15
N GLY A 80 11.34 -14.57 -7.14
CA GLY A 80 10.10 -13.86 -6.86
C GLY A 80 9.83 -13.67 -5.38
N LYS A 81 10.80 -13.91 -4.53
CA LYS A 81 10.64 -13.67 -3.09
C LYS A 81 10.94 -12.21 -2.76
N VAL A 82 10.12 -11.65 -1.91
CA VAL A 82 10.30 -10.27 -1.46
C VAL A 82 11.58 -10.18 -0.63
N ILE A 83 12.45 -9.26 -1.01
CA ILE A 83 13.71 -9.00 -0.30
C ILE A 83 13.73 -7.63 0.36
N ARG A 84 12.87 -6.74 -0.08
CA ARG A 84 12.78 -5.40 0.50
C ARG A 84 11.43 -4.79 0.19
N VAL A 85 10.91 -4.03 1.14
CA VAL A 85 9.65 -3.30 0.99
C VAL A 85 9.89 -1.86 1.38
N ASN A 86 9.50 -0.93 0.53
CA ASN A 86 9.62 0.50 0.82
C ASN A 86 8.58 1.28 0.04
N CYS A 87 8.34 2.50 0.49
CA CYS A 87 7.45 3.42 -0.20
C CYS A 87 8.25 4.31 -1.14
N GLY A 88 7.65 4.67 -2.26
CA GLY A 88 8.34 5.57 -3.19
C GLY A 88 8.16 5.26 -4.68
#